data_e16f8c17b3e1bd8a92a5edab7011f34f
#
_entry.id   e16f8c17b3e1bd8a92a5edab7011f34f
#
_cell.length_a   1.000
_cell.length_b   1.000
_cell.length_c   1.000
_cell.angle_alpha   90.00
_cell.angle_beta   90.00
_cell.angle_gamma   90.00
#
_symmetry.space_group_name_H-M   'P 1'
#
loop_
_entity.id
_entity.type
_entity.pdbx_description
1 polymer ?
#
loop_
_entity_poly.entity_id
_entity_poly.type
_entity_poly.pdbx_seq_one_letter_code
_entity_poly.pdbx_strand_id
1 'polypeptide(L)'
;MSKKLSTLGVGTTFEVPVKSAYRSFLGDYVVFKMADKNHSGYPSGAITMITDKIIALLCSDAKEPSNGNSDRRNYGNNRHIHSNILQWLNSNAAAGKWYSAKHGQDAPPSSANVWDNVNPYDTWAGFLAMLDDDFVAALMTTTLTVAKNTVTDGGSYETFTAKMFLASTTEVGLANENGIAEGSKLALFSDNTSRLAYCTQAAIDKSNYGSDPTTSQAWYWWLRTPNSGLSYYVRYVSSSGALSNYNAFSGLRGVRPLCNLKSDILVSDNKNSRGNYEFQWNA
;
A
#
# COMPACT_ATOMS: atom_id res chain seq x y z
N MET A 1 18.06 -20.87 -17.48
CA MET A 1 17.39 -21.70 -16.46
C MET A 1 16.59 -20.78 -15.56
N SER A 2 15.56 -21.28 -14.94
CA SER A 2 14.69 -20.54 -14.02
C SER A 2 14.47 -21.34 -12.75
N LYS A 3 14.09 -20.68 -11.66
CA LYS A 3 13.76 -21.34 -10.38
C LYS A 3 12.39 -20.91 -9.89
N LYS A 4 11.75 -21.73 -9.05
CA LYS A 4 10.46 -21.38 -8.46
C LYS A 4 10.62 -20.30 -7.39
N LEU A 5 9.67 -19.39 -7.35
CA LEU A 5 9.58 -18.31 -6.34
C LEU A 5 9.67 -18.87 -4.90
N SER A 6 9.05 -20.02 -4.64
CA SER A 6 9.06 -20.70 -3.34
C SER A 6 10.44 -21.15 -2.85
N THR A 7 11.42 -21.28 -3.72
CA THR A 7 12.79 -21.71 -3.34
C THR A 7 13.63 -20.57 -2.73
N LEU A 8 13.19 -19.35 -2.88
CA LEU A 8 13.88 -18.15 -2.38
C LEU A 8 13.44 -17.80 -0.94
N GLY A 9 14.24 -17.04 -0.23
CA GLY A 9 14.02 -16.66 1.16
C GLY A 9 13.28 -15.33 1.33
N VAL A 10 12.68 -15.13 2.49
CA VAL A 10 12.15 -13.82 2.94
C VAL A 10 13.26 -12.77 2.86
N GLY A 11 12.92 -11.58 2.41
CA GLY A 11 13.88 -10.49 2.15
C GLY A 11 14.43 -10.45 0.73
N THR A 12 14.24 -11.51 -0.09
CA THR A 12 14.64 -11.50 -1.50
C THR A 12 13.83 -10.47 -2.29
N THR A 13 14.48 -9.78 -3.23
CA THR A 13 13.89 -8.71 -4.02
C THR A 13 13.69 -9.09 -5.49
N PHE A 14 12.62 -8.55 -6.09
CA PHE A 14 12.13 -8.85 -7.44
C PHE A 14 11.72 -7.58 -8.15
N GLU A 15 12.03 -7.45 -9.42
CA GLU A 15 11.61 -6.34 -10.26
C GLU A 15 10.33 -6.65 -11.03
N VAL A 16 9.42 -5.69 -11.01
CA VAL A 16 8.22 -5.66 -11.83
C VAL A 16 8.31 -4.47 -12.77
N PRO A 17 8.34 -4.67 -14.09
CA PRO A 17 8.40 -3.58 -15.04
C PRO A 17 7.20 -2.63 -14.91
N VAL A 18 7.47 -1.34 -15.05
CA VAL A 18 6.46 -0.30 -15.19
C VAL A 18 6.25 -0.02 -16.68
N LYS A 19 5.00 0.04 -17.13
CA LYS A 19 4.68 0.38 -18.51
C LYS A 19 5.26 1.75 -18.88
N SER A 20 5.79 1.89 -20.07
CA SER A 20 6.54 3.08 -20.51
C SER A 20 5.80 4.40 -20.28
N ALA A 21 4.48 4.42 -20.50
CA ALA A 21 3.62 5.59 -20.27
C ALA A 21 3.58 6.08 -18.81
N TYR A 22 3.98 5.24 -17.84
CA TYR A 22 3.84 5.54 -16.40
C TYR A 22 5.17 5.60 -15.64
N ARG A 23 6.31 5.54 -16.33
CA ARG A 23 7.64 5.59 -15.70
C ARG A 23 7.92 6.90 -14.96
N SER A 24 7.30 7.99 -15.38
CA SER A 24 7.36 9.26 -14.65
C SER A 24 6.66 9.23 -13.29
N PHE A 25 5.84 8.20 -13.01
CA PHE A 25 5.14 8.03 -11.73
C PHE A 25 5.85 7.06 -10.79
N LEU A 26 6.37 5.95 -11.32
CA LEU A 26 6.87 4.84 -10.51
C LEU A 26 8.34 4.46 -10.80
N GLY A 27 8.98 5.11 -11.80
CA GLY A 27 10.27 4.70 -12.34
C GLY A 27 10.14 3.55 -13.35
N ASP A 28 11.27 2.99 -13.77
CA ASP A 28 11.30 1.90 -14.74
C ASP A 28 10.76 0.58 -14.17
N TYR A 29 10.90 0.39 -12.87
CA TYR A 29 10.53 -0.82 -12.13
C TYR A 29 9.96 -0.48 -10.76
N VAL A 30 8.99 -1.28 -10.31
CA VAL A 30 8.64 -1.39 -8.90
C VAL A 30 9.36 -2.63 -8.34
N VAL A 31 10.17 -2.44 -7.33
CA VAL A 31 10.87 -3.53 -6.65
C VAL A 31 10.00 -4.05 -5.52
N PHE A 32 9.69 -5.34 -5.55
CA PHE A 32 9.01 -6.05 -4.47
C PHE A 32 10.00 -6.89 -3.68
N LYS A 33 9.75 -7.02 -2.38
CA LYS A 33 10.51 -7.85 -1.45
C LYS A 33 9.61 -8.94 -0.90
N MET A 34 10.09 -10.18 -0.84
CA MET A 34 9.35 -11.27 -0.22
C MET A 34 9.18 -10.99 1.29
N ALA A 35 7.94 -10.89 1.73
CA ALA A 35 7.60 -10.58 3.12
C ALA A 35 7.26 -11.83 3.94
N ASP A 36 6.69 -12.85 3.31
CA ASP A 36 6.35 -14.12 3.96
C ASP A 36 6.09 -15.23 2.95
N LYS A 37 6.03 -16.46 3.45
CA LYS A 37 5.65 -17.66 2.68
C LYS A 37 4.52 -18.38 3.39
N ASN A 38 3.47 -18.72 2.64
CA ASN A 38 2.31 -19.44 3.18
C ASN A 38 1.76 -18.80 4.46
N HIS A 39 1.62 -17.48 4.41
CA HIS A 39 1.19 -16.67 5.56
C HIS A 39 -0.21 -17.09 6.02
N SER A 40 -0.38 -17.25 7.35
CA SER A 40 -1.66 -17.67 7.93
C SER A 40 -2.78 -16.67 7.63
N GLY A 41 -3.91 -17.16 7.15
CA GLY A 41 -5.07 -16.34 6.76
C GLY A 41 -5.02 -15.79 5.33
N TYR A 42 -3.90 -15.99 4.61
CA TYR A 42 -3.78 -15.67 3.19
C TYR A 42 -4.04 -16.90 2.30
N PRO A 43 -4.12 -16.75 0.97
CA PRO A 43 -4.31 -17.90 0.11
C PRO A 43 -3.24 -18.97 0.32
N SER A 44 -3.66 -20.24 0.38
CA SER A 44 -2.77 -21.36 0.68
C SER A 44 -1.61 -21.44 -0.31
N GLY A 45 -0.40 -21.63 0.21
CA GLY A 45 0.83 -21.69 -0.58
C GLY A 45 1.25 -20.39 -1.22
N ALA A 46 0.63 -19.26 -0.89
CA ALA A 46 1.00 -17.96 -1.45
C ALA A 46 2.37 -17.49 -0.95
N ILE A 47 3.05 -16.74 -1.81
CA ILE A 47 4.21 -15.93 -1.46
C ILE A 47 3.73 -14.48 -1.31
N THR A 48 3.88 -13.92 -0.12
CA THR A 48 3.52 -12.53 0.17
C THR A 48 4.68 -11.60 -0.17
N MET A 49 4.40 -10.61 -0.98
CA MET A 49 5.31 -9.56 -1.40
C MET A 49 4.91 -8.22 -0.81
N ILE A 50 5.88 -7.36 -0.53
CA ILE A 50 5.69 -5.94 -0.22
C ILE A 50 6.63 -5.13 -1.08
N THR A 51 6.28 -3.91 -1.50
CA THR A 51 7.26 -3.07 -2.19
C THR A 51 8.46 -2.81 -1.28
N ASP A 52 9.67 -2.92 -1.81
CA ASP A 52 10.91 -2.72 -1.05
C ASP A 52 10.99 -1.31 -0.48
N LYS A 53 10.58 -0.33 -1.30
CA LYS A 53 10.56 1.10 -0.96
C LYS A 53 9.15 1.67 -1.05
N ILE A 54 8.99 2.87 -0.53
CA ILE A 54 7.81 3.72 -0.73
C ILE A 54 7.76 4.14 -2.20
N ILE A 55 6.67 3.80 -2.88
CA ILE A 55 6.50 3.99 -4.32
C ILE A 55 5.78 5.30 -4.69
N ALA A 56 5.07 5.89 -3.76
CA ALA A 56 4.35 7.14 -3.93
C ALA A 56 4.09 7.79 -2.55
N LEU A 57 3.87 9.09 -2.54
CA LEU A 57 3.42 9.85 -1.37
C LEU A 57 1.98 10.30 -1.64
N LEU A 58 0.99 9.70 -0.97
CA LEU A 58 -0.42 9.93 -1.22
C LEU A 58 -1.21 9.97 0.09
N CYS A 59 -2.38 10.62 0.07
CA CYS A 59 -3.31 10.49 1.18
C CYS A 59 -3.95 9.09 1.21
N SER A 60 -4.33 8.63 2.39
CA SER A 60 -5.09 7.39 2.54
C SER A 60 -6.51 7.57 2.00
N ASP A 61 -7.13 8.68 2.37
CA ASP A 61 -8.47 9.05 1.94
C ASP A 61 -8.63 10.56 1.94
N ALA A 62 -9.31 11.11 0.95
CA ALA A 62 -9.57 12.54 0.83
C ALA A 62 -10.58 13.03 1.87
N LYS A 63 -10.62 14.33 2.13
CA LYS A 63 -11.73 14.90 2.91
C LYS A 63 -13.06 14.70 2.17
N GLU A 64 -14.12 14.56 2.94
CA GLU A 64 -15.48 14.33 2.45
C GLU A 64 -16.34 15.58 2.66
N PRO A 65 -16.33 16.59 1.77
CA PRO A 65 -16.92 17.91 2.02
C PRO A 65 -18.42 17.89 2.40
N SER A 66 -19.16 16.87 1.94
CA SER A 66 -20.59 16.69 2.23
C SER A 66 -20.87 15.82 3.48
N ASN A 67 -19.83 15.33 4.17
CA ASN A 67 -20.04 14.47 5.34
C ASN A 67 -20.59 15.26 6.53
N GLY A 68 -21.63 14.71 7.18
CA GLY A 68 -22.19 15.25 8.42
C GLY A 68 -21.24 15.20 9.62
N ASN A 69 -20.30 14.25 9.63
CA ASN A 69 -19.22 14.21 10.61
C ASN A 69 -18.17 15.27 10.28
N SER A 70 -17.96 16.25 11.18
CA SER A 70 -17.06 17.39 10.97
C SER A 70 -15.61 16.95 10.75
N ASP A 71 -15.18 15.88 11.41
CA ASP A 71 -13.80 15.39 11.31
C ASP A 71 -13.54 14.78 9.93
N ARG A 72 -14.44 13.91 9.44
CA ARG A 72 -14.36 13.34 8.10
C ARG A 72 -14.45 14.39 7.01
N ARG A 73 -15.33 15.39 7.21
CA ARG A 73 -15.46 16.52 6.29
C ARG A 73 -14.16 17.30 6.12
N ASN A 74 -13.37 17.44 7.19
CA ASN A 74 -12.19 18.29 7.21
C ASN A 74 -10.87 17.51 7.03
N TYR A 75 -10.82 16.22 7.41
CA TYR A 75 -9.56 15.48 7.57
C TYR A 75 -9.54 14.11 6.89
N GLY A 76 -10.60 13.74 6.16
CA GLY A 76 -10.75 12.44 5.48
C GLY A 76 -11.34 11.36 6.39
N ASN A 77 -11.61 10.20 5.81
CA ASN A 77 -12.24 9.07 6.47
C ASN A 77 -11.22 7.95 6.71
N ASN A 78 -11.19 7.40 7.91
CA ASN A 78 -10.26 6.32 8.23
C ASN A 78 -10.84 4.91 8.05
N ARG A 79 -12.06 4.77 7.57
CA ARG A 79 -12.65 3.46 7.27
C ARG A 79 -12.04 2.89 6.00
N HIS A 80 -11.12 1.95 6.13
CA HIS A 80 -10.25 1.51 5.05
C HIS A 80 -10.97 0.99 3.80
N ILE A 81 -12.10 0.27 3.95
CA ILE A 81 -12.86 -0.25 2.80
C ILE A 81 -13.46 0.85 1.91
N HIS A 82 -13.56 2.07 2.42
CA HIS A 82 -14.00 3.26 1.71
C HIS A 82 -12.83 4.08 1.14
N SER A 83 -11.59 3.79 1.53
CA SER A 83 -10.45 4.65 1.24
C SER A 83 -10.12 4.75 -0.25
N ASN A 84 -9.77 5.95 -0.67
CA ASN A 84 -9.30 6.22 -2.04
C ASN A 84 -8.05 5.39 -2.38
N ILE A 85 -7.15 5.19 -1.40
CA ILE A 85 -5.90 4.44 -1.65
C ILE A 85 -6.17 2.97 -1.96
N LEU A 86 -7.12 2.32 -1.27
CA LEU A 86 -7.50 0.93 -1.57
C LEU A 86 -8.06 0.82 -2.98
N GLN A 87 -8.90 1.76 -3.37
CA GLN A 87 -9.49 1.80 -4.71
C GLN A 87 -8.43 2.00 -5.79
N TRP A 88 -7.53 2.98 -5.61
CA TRP A 88 -6.44 3.26 -6.54
C TRP A 88 -5.51 2.05 -6.71
N LEU A 89 -5.11 1.41 -5.61
CA LEU A 89 -4.24 0.23 -5.63
C LEU A 89 -4.83 -0.95 -6.41
N ASN A 90 -6.16 -1.08 -6.47
CA ASN A 90 -6.84 -2.20 -7.13
C ASN A 90 -7.48 -1.84 -8.48
N SER A 91 -7.20 -0.66 -9.01
CA SER A 91 -7.75 -0.21 -10.29
C SER A 91 -6.76 -0.41 -11.44
N ASN A 92 -7.26 -0.91 -12.57
CA ASN A 92 -6.58 -0.96 -13.86
C ASN A 92 -7.09 0.11 -14.84
N ALA A 93 -7.83 1.10 -14.35
CA ALA A 93 -8.43 2.15 -15.17
C ALA A 93 -7.39 3.15 -15.67
N ALA A 94 -7.65 3.72 -16.85
CA ALA A 94 -6.85 4.80 -17.43
C ALA A 94 -6.83 6.05 -16.51
N ALA A 95 -5.92 6.97 -16.82
CA ALA A 95 -5.76 8.23 -16.09
C ALA A 95 -7.08 8.99 -15.91
N GLY A 96 -7.38 9.41 -14.69
CA GLY A 96 -8.59 10.12 -14.31
C GLY A 96 -9.88 9.27 -14.31
N LYS A 97 -9.76 7.93 -14.41
CA LYS A 97 -10.91 7.02 -14.49
C LYS A 97 -10.98 5.98 -13.35
N TRP A 98 -10.04 5.97 -12.43
CA TRP A 98 -9.97 4.96 -11.38
C TRP A 98 -10.93 5.23 -10.21
N TYR A 99 -11.26 6.48 -9.95
CA TYR A 99 -12.11 6.87 -8.85
C TYR A 99 -13.60 6.61 -9.13
N SER A 100 -14.28 6.08 -8.12
CA SER A 100 -15.75 6.05 -8.05
C SER A 100 -16.14 6.15 -6.56
N ALA A 101 -17.20 6.92 -6.27
CA ALA A 101 -17.67 7.07 -4.90
C ALA A 101 -18.06 5.72 -4.29
N LYS A 102 -17.53 5.41 -3.10
CA LYS A 102 -17.82 4.18 -2.34
C LYS A 102 -19.02 4.34 -1.41
N HIS A 103 -19.38 5.55 -1.08
CA HIS A 103 -20.56 5.94 -0.32
C HIS A 103 -20.96 7.39 -0.67
N GLY A 104 -22.13 7.83 -0.19
CA GLY A 104 -22.71 9.09 -0.64
C GLY A 104 -21.93 10.37 -0.32
N GLN A 105 -20.99 10.33 0.62
CA GLN A 105 -20.16 11.48 1.01
C GLN A 105 -18.72 11.39 0.48
N ASP A 106 -18.36 10.27 -0.14
CA ASP A 106 -17.02 10.03 -0.67
C ASP A 106 -16.63 11.10 -1.71
N ALA A 107 -15.36 11.45 -1.75
CA ALA A 107 -14.83 12.43 -2.67
C ALA A 107 -13.47 11.99 -3.25
N PRO A 108 -13.15 12.41 -4.50
CA PRO A 108 -11.87 12.08 -5.10
C PRO A 108 -10.73 12.82 -4.41
N PRO A 109 -9.50 12.24 -4.37
CA PRO A 109 -8.30 12.89 -3.83
C PRO A 109 -7.76 13.95 -4.80
N SER A 110 -8.61 14.93 -5.10
CA SER A 110 -8.28 16.08 -5.92
C SER A 110 -7.52 17.13 -5.11
N SER A 111 -6.96 18.14 -5.79
CA SER A 111 -6.25 19.26 -5.16
C SER A 111 -7.08 19.96 -4.07
N ALA A 112 -8.40 20.01 -4.22
CA ALA A 112 -9.30 20.63 -3.25
C ALA A 112 -9.54 19.73 -2.02
N ASN A 113 -9.35 18.42 -2.13
CA ASN A 113 -9.75 17.44 -1.11
C ASN A 113 -8.57 16.78 -0.37
N VAL A 114 -7.34 17.04 -0.78
CA VAL A 114 -6.13 16.65 -0.05
C VAL A 114 -5.61 17.80 0.81
N TRP A 115 -4.78 17.50 1.81
CA TRP A 115 -4.19 18.53 2.65
C TRP A 115 -3.29 19.46 1.83
N ASP A 116 -3.58 20.76 1.88
CA ASP A 116 -2.79 21.84 1.27
C ASP A 116 -2.40 21.59 -0.20
N ASN A 117 -3.27 20.95 -0.96
CA ASN A 117 -3.01 20.56 -2.36
C ASN A 117 -1.76 19.66 -2.53
N VAL A 118 -1.36 18.93 -1.49
CA VAL A 118 -0.18 18.07 -1.53
C VAL A 118 -0.54 16.71 -2.10
N ASN A 119 0.08 16.38 -3.22
CA ASN A 119 0.00 15.07 -3.89
C ASN A 119 -1.43 14.61 -4.23
N PRO A 120 -2.25 15.43 -4.92
CA PRO A 120 -3.51 14.95 -5.46
C PRO A 120 -3.24 13.85 -6.50
N TYR A 121 -4.11 12.82 -6.56
CA TYR A 121 -3.90 11.70 -7.48
C TYR A 121 -5.17 11.19 -8.18
N ASP A 122 -6.26 11.95 -8.11
CA ASP A 122 -7.51 11.68 -8.83
C ASP A 122 -7.34 11.59 -10.35
N THR A 123 -6.37 12.34 -10.90
CA THR A 123 -6.04 12.35 -12.33
C THR A 123 -5.06 11.25 -12.76
N TRP A 124 -4.48 10.50 -11.84
CA TRP A 124 -3.55 9.41 -12.17
C TRP A 124 -4.29 8.22 -12.80
N ALA A 125 -3.55 7.32 -13.42
CA ALA A 125 -4.08 5.99 -13.75
C ALA A 125 -4.16 5.14 -12.47
N GLY A 126 -5.02 4.13 -12.48
CA GLY A 126 -5.04 3.14 -11.41
C GLY A 126 -3.68 2.41 -11.30
N PHE A 127 -3.30 2.00 -10.11
CA PHE A 127 -1.97 1.41 -9.86
C PHE A 127 -1.71 0.16 -10.71
N LEU A 128 -2.71 -0.72 -10.84
CA LEU A 128 -2.57 -1.93 -11.67
C LEU A 128 -2.43 -1.61 -13.16
N ALA A 129 -2.96 -0.49 -13.64
CA ALA A 129 -2.78 -0.07 -15.03
C ALA A 129 -1.33 0.30 -15.37
N MET A 130 -0.54 0.67 -14.36
CA MET A 130 0.84 1.12 -14.51
C MET A 130 1.86 -0.04 -14.59
N LEU A 131 1.49 -1.21 -14.07
CA LEU A 131 2.39 -2.37 -13.95
C LEU A 131 2.29 -3.29 -15.18
N ASP A 132 3.28 -4.16 -15.30
CA ASP A 132 3.32 -5.26 -16.28
C ASP A 132 2.05 -6.11 -16.21
N ASP A 133 1.46 -6.45 -17.36
CA ASP A 133 0.17 -7.14 -17.44
C ASP A 133 0.23 -8.59 -16.92
N ASP A 134 1.33 -9.30 -17.17
CA ASP A 134 1.52 -10.68 -16.69
C ASP A 134 1.65 -10.71 -15.16
N PHE A 135 2.37 -9.74 -14.59
CA PHE A 135 2.41 -9.57 -13.14
C PHE A 135 1.01 -9.32 -12.56
N VAL A 136 0.24 -8.40 -13.14
CA VAL A 136 -1.12 -8.08 -12.68
C VAL A 136 -2.06 -9.28 -12.80
N ALA A 137 -1.92 -10.08 -13.86
CA ALA A 137 -2.69 -11.31 -14.05
C ALA A 137 -2.35 -12.39 -13.00
N ALA A 138 -1.09 -12.43 -12.54
CA ALA A 138 -0.60 -13.38 -11.54
C ALA A 138 -1.01 -13.04 -10.10
N LEU A 139 -1.52 -11.83 -9.83
CA LEU A 139 -1.92 -11.39 -8.49
C LEU A 139 -3.11 -12.22 -7.96
N MET A 140 -2.94 -12.80 -6.79
CA MET A 140 -4.00 -13.52 -6.08
C MET A 140 -4.90 -12.55 -5.32
N THR A 141 -6.22 -12.82 -5.36
CA THR A 141 -7.16 -12.13 -4.49
C THR A 141 -7.03 -12.64 -3.07
N THR A 142 -6.89 -11.73 -2.11
CA THR A 142 -6.72 -12.03 -0.69
C THR A 142 -7.89 -11.47 0.10
N THR A 143 -8.46 -12.26 1.00
CA THR A 143 -9.44 -11.79 1.99
C THR A 143 -8.68 -11.25 3.20
N LEU A 144 -9.02 -10.05 3.61
CA LEU A 144 -8.32 -9.29 4.65
C LEU A 144 -9.29 -8.83 5.72
N THR A 145 -8.80 -8.77 6.96
CA THR A 145 -9.52 -8.17 8.10
C THR A 145 -8.98 -6.76 8.32
N VAL A 146 -9.88 -5.83 8.66
CA VAL A 146 -9.54 -4.48 9.10
C VAL A 146 -10.42 -4.06 10.27
N ALA A 147 -9.82 -3.44 11.28
CA ALA A 147 -10.55 -2.87 12.41
C ALA A 147 -11.41 -1.67 11.96
N LYS A 148 -12.43 -1.35 12.75
CA LYS A 148 -13.23 -0.13 12.60
C LYS A 148 -13.03 0.77 13.80
N ASN A 149 -13.11 2.09 13.61
CA ASN A 149 -13.11 3.01 14.72
C ASN A 149 -14.39 2.83 15.57
N THR A 150 -14.29 3.17 16.87
CA THR A 150 -15.39 3.01 17.82
C THR A 150 -16.32 4.23 17.87
N VAL A 151 -15.88 5.37 17.31
CA VAL A 151 -16.58 6.66 17.48
C VAL A 151 -17.65 6.91 16.40
N THR A 152 -17.48 6.35 15.20
CA THR A 152 -18.43 6.53 14.08
C THR A 152 -18.80 5.25 13.36
N ASP A 153 -17.92 4.21 13.39
CA ASP A 153 -18.12 2.97 12.62
C ASP A 153 -18.53 1.79 13.51
N GLY A 154 -18.75 2.03 14.80
CA GLY A 154 -19.27 1.04 15.76
C GLY A 154 -18.22 0.03 16.28
N GLY A 155 -16.93 0.24 16.02
CA GLY A 155 -15.86 -0.67 16.48
C GLY A 155 -15.90 -2.04 15.79
N SER A 156 -15.27 -3.06 16.46
CA SER A 156 -15.12 -4.39 15.88
C SER A 156 -14.29 -4.38 14.58
N TYR A 157 -14.56 -5.28 13.66
CA TYR A 157 -13.83 -5.39 12.39
C TYR A 157 -14.80 -5.59 11.22
N GLU A 158 -14.26 -5.49 10.03
CA GLU A 158 -14.90 -5.88 8.79
C GLU A 158 -13.89 -6.62 7.90
N THR A 159 -14.37 -7.30 6.86
CA THR A 159 -13.54 -8.02 5.89
C THR A 159 -13.74 -7.45 4.51
N PHE A 160 -12.70 -7.50 3.70
CA PHE A 160 -12.72 -7.11 2.30
C PHE A 160 -11.76 -7.99 1.49
N THR A 161 -11.86 -7.93 0.18
CA THR A 161 -10.95 -8.62 -0.73
C THR A 161 -10.17 -7.63 -1.57
N ALA A 162 -8.89 -7.92 -1.80
CA ALA A 162 -8.03 -7.09 -2.65
C ALA A 162 -6.93 -7.93 -3.30
N LYS A 163 -6.40 -7.46 -4.42
CA LYS A 163 -5.16 -7.96 -5.04
C LYS A 163 -3.94 -7.24 -4.50
N MET A 164 -4.05 -5.92 -4.31
CA MET A 164 -3.05 -5.05 -3.70
C MET A 164 -3.62 -4.41 -2.44
N PHE A 165 -2.89 -4.43 -1.34
CA PHE A 165 -3.37 -3.93 -0.04
C PHE A 165 -2.23 -3.35 0.80
N LEU A 166 -2.56 -2.52 1.78
CA LEU A 166 -1.60 -2.05 2.77
C LEU A 166 -1.49 -3.05 3.92
N ALA A 167 -0.34 -3.12 4.57
CA ALA A 167 -0.18 -3.89 5.79
C ALA A 167 -1.04 -3.35 6.94
N SER A 168 -1.40 -4.20 7.89
CA SER A 168 -2.00 -3.80 9.17
C SER A 168 -0.93 -3.60 10.25
N THR A 169 -1.35 -3.04 11.39
CA THR A 169 -0.50 -2.96 12.59
C THR A 169 -0.06 -4.35 13.06
N THR A 170 -0.97 -5.33 13.05
CA THR A 170 -0.69 -6.72 13.42
C THR A 170 0.37 -7.34 12.48
N GLU A 171 0.20 -7.18 11.18
CA GLU A 171 1.09 -7.76 10.17
C GLU A 171 2.51 -7.22 10.22
N VAL A 172 2.68 -5.97 10.63
CA VAL A 172 4.03 -5.39 10.83
C VAL A 172 4.57 -5.62 12.25
N GLY A 173 3.88 -6.40 13.08
CA GLY A 173 4.30 -6.75 14.43
C GLY A 173 4.21 -5.58 15.42
N LEU A 174 3.25 -4.69 15.23
CA LEU A 174 2.90 -3.60 16.13
C LEU A 174 1.61 -3.91 16.90
N ALA A 175 1.23 -3.04 17.84
CA ALA A 175 0.05 -3.25 18.67
C ALA A 175 -1.23 -3.30 17.83
N ASN A 176 -2.10 -4.24 18.16
CA ASN A 176 -3.44 -4.34 17.58
C ASN A 176 -4.29 -3.12 17.95
N GLU A 177 -5.05 -2.63 17.00
CA GLU A 177 -5.97 -1.52 17.26
C GLU A 177 -7.24 -2.05 17.94
N ASN A 178 -7.59 -1.49 19.10
CA ASN A 178 -8.75 -1.88 19.89
C ASN A 178 -8.87 -3.40 20.14
N GLY A 179 -7.73 -4.08 20.33
CA GLY A 179 -7.69 -5.53 20.54
C GLY A 179 -7.99 -6.38 19.29
N ILE A 180 -8.19 -5.78 18.12
CA ILE A 180 -8.51 -6.50 16.88
C ILE A 180 -7.22 -6.93 16.19
N ALA A 181 -7.02 -8.25 16.07
CA ALA A 181 -5.97 -8.83 15.24
C ALA A 181 -6.38 -8.79 13.76
N GLU A 182 -5.69 -7.97 12.98
CA GLU A 182 -5.92 -7.80 11.54
C GLU A 182 -4.97 -8.71 10.72
N GLY A 183 -4.98 -9.98 10.99
CA GLY A 183 -4.04 -10.98 10.47
C GLY A 183 -3.01 -11.40 11.50
N SER A 184 -1.89 -11.96 11.07
CA SER A 184 -0.74 -12.33 11.88
C SER A 184 0.52 -11.57 11.42
N LYS A 185 1.59 -11.60 12.24
CA LYS A 185 2.83 -10.90 11.89
C LYS A 185 3.54 -11.58 10.71
N LEU A 186 3.89 -10.79 9.70
CA LEU A 186 4.69 -11.23 8.56
C LEU A 186 6.14 -11.49 8.98
N ALA A 187 6.75 -12.52 8.42
CA ALA A 187 8.10 -12.95 8.76
C ALA A 187 9.18 -11.88 8.52
N LEU A 188 8.96 -10.96 7.58
CA LEU A 188 9.86 -9.87 7.26
C LEU A 188 10.06 -8.90 8.44
N PHE A 189 9.06 -8.71 9.29
CA PHE A 189 9.06 -7.66 10.32
C PHE A 189 9.43 -8.22 11.69
N SER A 190 10.70 -8.12 12.07
CA SER A 190 11.21 -8.60 13.37
C SER A 190 11.26 -7.50 14.43
N ASP A 191 11.57 -6.27 14.03
CA ASP A 191 11.86 -5.14 14.91
C ASP A 191 11.59 -3.78 14.23
N ASN A 192 11.93 -2.68 14.89
CA ASN A 192 11.76 -1.34 14.34
C ASN A 192 12.58 -1.13 13.06
N THR A 193 13.79 -1.68 12.99
CA THR A 193 14.68 -1.51 11.83
C THR A 193 14.10 -2.17 10.58
N SER A 194 13.52 -3.37 10.73
CA SER A 194 12.89 -4.09 9.63
C SER A 194 11.66 -3.38 9.04
N ARG A 195 11.05 -2.47 9.81
CA ARG A 195 9.91 -1.64 9.38
C ARG A 195 10.31 -0.35 8.68
N LEU A 196 11.57 0.07 8.75
CA LEU A 196 12.02 1.29 8.07
C LEU A 196 11.80 1.18 6.57
N ALA A 197 11.36 2.28 5.96
CA ALA A 197 11.18 2.37 4.52
C ALA A 197 11.69 3.70 3.99
N TYR A 198 12.23 3.66 2.78
CA TYR A 198 12.83 4.79 2.08
C TYR A 198 12.04 5.07 0.81
N CYS A 199 11.97 6.32 0.38
CA CYS A 199 11.30 6.67 -0.86
C CYS A 199 12.11 6.22 -2.08
N THR A 200 11.43 5.84 -3.17
CA THR A 200 12.04 5.78 -4.48
C THR A 200 12.30 7.20 -4.99
N GLN A 201 13.26 7.37 -5.90
CA GLN A 201 13.47 8.68 -6.54
C GLN A 201 12.20 9.13 -7.29
N ALA A 202 11.53 8.21 -7.97
CA ALA A 202 10.27 8.52 -8.68
C ALA A 202 9.17 9.05 -7.75
N ALA A 203 9.04 8.50 -6.54
CA ALA A 203 8.09 9.00 -5.54
C ALA A 203 8.39 10.43 -5.09
N ILE A 204 9.68 10.77 -4.98
CA ILE A 204 10.16 12.12 -4.64
C ILE A 204 9.91 13.08 -5.80
N ASP A 205 10.33 12.72 -7.00
CA ASP A 205 10.21 13.56 -8.21
C ASP A 205 8.75 13.84 -8.57
N LYS A 206 7.86 12.90 -8.26
CA LYS A 206 6.40 13.04 -8.49
C LYS A 206 5.70 13.86 -7.42
N SER A 207 6.28 13.97 -6.24
CA SER A 207 5.70 14.73 -5.13
C SER A 207 5.80 16.23 -5.39
N ASN A 208 4.72 16.96 -5.12
CA ASN A 208 4.71 18.42 -5.10
C ASN A 208 4.95 18.99 -3.69
N TYR A 209 5.33 18.17 -2.73
CA TYR A 209 5.73 18.61 -1.40
C TYR A 209 7.17 19.11 -1.44
N GLY A 210 7.37 20.37 -1.14
CA GLY A 210 8.63 21.09 -1.39
C GLY A 210 9.79 20.82 -0.42
N SER A 211 9.59 19.98 0.60
CA SER A 211 10.65 19.60 1.56
C SER A 211 10.53 18.14 1.97
N ASP A 212 11.64 17.39 1.75
CA ASP A 212 12.06 16.23 2.51
C ASP A 212 11.24 14.94 2.59
N PRO A 213 10.96 14.17 1.55
CA PRO A 213 11.56 12.86 1.60
C PRO A 213 12.85 12.80 0.78
N THR A 214 13.81 12.01 1.23
CA THR A 214 15.02 11.65 0.49
C THR A 214 15.09 10.16 0.28
N THR A 215 15.92 9.71 -0.64
CA THR A 215 16.15 8.27 -0.85
C THR A 215 17.01 7.63 0.25
N SER A 216 17.63 8.43 1.10
CA SER A 216 18.59 8.01 2.14
C SER A 216 18.09 8.11 3.57
N GLN A 217 16.94 8.76 3.78
CA GLN A 217 16.31 8.87 5.09
C GLN A 217 15.01 8.08 5.13
N ALA A 218 14.78 7.34 6.21
CA ALA A 218 13.54 6.61 6.39
C ALA A 218 12.36 7.57 6.48
N TRP A 219 11.25 7.21 5.85
CA TRP A 219 10.04 8.01 5.79
C TRP A 219 8.84 7.26 6.35
N TYR A 220 7.77 7.98 6.62
CA TYR A 220 6.50 7.46 7.14
C TYR A 220 5.73 6.72 6.04
N TRP A 221 5.05 5.61 6.37
CA TRP A 221 4.23 4.89 5.40
C TRP A 221 2.94 4.34 6.00
N TRP A 222 1.86 4.44 5.25
CA TRP A 222 0.52 4.07 5.68
C TRP A 222 0.38 2.58 5.97
N LEU A 223 -0.42 2.30 7.00
CA LEU A 223 -1.05 1.00 7.25
C LEU A 223 -2.54 1.08 6.88
N ARG A 224 -3.21 -0.08 6.75
CA ARG A 224 -4.66 -0.10 6.53
C ARG A 224 -5.47 0.13 7.81
N THR A 225 -4.86 -0.01 8.97
CA THR A 225 -5.48 0.06 10.29
C THR A 225 -5.94 1.49 10.61
N PRO A 226 -7.22 1.74 10.93
CA PRO A 226 -7.68 3.03 11.44
C PRO A 226 -7.24 3.22 12.90
N ASN A 227 -7.14 4.45 13.36
CA ASN A 227 -7.17 4.74 14.79
C ASN A 227 -8.58 4.49 15.33
N SER A 228 -8.73 3.73 16.41
CA SER A 228 -10.04 3.36 16.94
C SER A 228 -10.78 4.50 17.63
N GLY A 229 -10.06 5.46 18.19
CA GLY A 229 -10.63 6.57 18.97
C GLY A 229 -10.94 7.84 18.17
N LEU A 230 -10.62 7.86 16.88
CA LEU A 230 -10.85 9.00 15.98
C LEU A 230 -11.36 8.53 14.63
N SER A 231 -12.25 9.28 13.98
CA SER A 231 -12.89 8.88 12.72
C SER A 231 -12.07 9.19 11.46
N TYR A 232 -10.91 9.86 11.61
CA TYR A 232 -10.13 10.45 10.53
C TYR A 232 -8.63 10.16 10.61
N TYR A 233 -8.13 9.55 11.68
CA TYR A 233 -6.72 9.16 11.79
C TYR A 233 -6.51 7.74 11.32
N VAL A 234 -5.54 7.57 10.42
CA VAL A 234 -5.05 6.28 9.93
C VAL A 234 -3.69 5.98 10.58
N ARG A 235 -3.46 4.72 10.93
CA ARG A 235 -2.16 4.27 11.46
C ARG A 235 -1.11 4.29 10.38
N TYR A 236 0.13 4.56 10.77
CA TYR A 236 1.31 4.49 9.92
C TYR A 236 2.54 4.02 10.72
N VAL A 237 3.53 3.50 10.00
CA VAL A 237 4.88 3.26 10.53
C VAL A 237 5.68 4.55 10.38
N SER A 238 6.28 5.02 11.47
CA SER A 238 7.09 6.24 11.47
C SER A 238 8.50 6.02 10.89
N SER A 239 9.25 7.10 10.71
CA SER A 239 10.66 7.05 10.29
C SER A 239 11.61 6.35 11.28
N SER A 240 11.14 6.05 12.49
CA SER A 240 11.87 5.24 13.48
C SER A 240 11.39 3.79 13.55
N GLY A 241 10.44 3.39 12.69
CA GLY A 241 9.83 2.05 12.70
C GLY A 241 8.75 1.86 13.77
N ALA A 242 8.39 2.91 14.51
CA ALA A 242 7.37 2.88 15.55
C ALA A 242 5.96 3.14 14.97
N LEU A 243 4.93 2.75 15.73
CA LEU A 243 3.53 3.05 15.39
C LEU A 243 3.21 4.52 15.66
N SER A 244 2.51 5.14 14.72
CA SER A 244 1.90 6.46 14.90
C SER A 244 0.61 6.57 14.08
N ASN A 245 0.00 7.76 14.03
CA ASN A 245 -1.24 8.00 13.28
C ASN A 245 -1.32 9.45 12.79
N TYR A 246 -2.09 9.66 11.71
CA TYR A 246 -2.28 10.99 11.15
C TYR A 246 -3.57 11.10 10.35
N ASN A 247 -3.95 12.33 10.01
CA ASN A 247 -5.13 12.64 9.20
C ASN A 247 -5.12 11.87 7.88
N ALA A 248 -6.23 11.22 7.53
CA ALA A 248 -6.35 10.41 6.32
C ALA A 248 -6.06 11.20 5.03
N PHE A 249 -6.42 12.49 4.98
CA PHE A 249 -6.28 13.35 3.80
C PHE A 249 -4.86 13.89 3.56
N SER A 250 -3.88 13.50 4.39
CA SER A 250 -2.49 13.97 4.26
C SER A 250 -1.74 13.23 3.14
N GLY A 251 -1.38 13.92 2.08
CA GLY A 251 -0.60 13.39 0.97
C GLY A 251 0.90 13.18 1.26
N LEU A 252 1.34 13.26 2.51
CA LEU A 252 2.76 13.20 2.91
C LEU A 252 3.24 11.81 3.33
N ARG A 253 2.37 10.81 3.38
CA ARG A 253 2.75 9.47 3.82
C ARG A 253 2.96 8.56 2.63
N GLY A 254 3.90 7.67 2.81
CA GLY A 254 4.30 6.71 1.80
C GLY A 254 3.27 5.61 1.58
N VAL A 255 3.19 5.17 0.35
CA VAL A 255 2.44 3.99 -0.06
C VAL A 255 3.42 2.84 -0.27
N ARG A 256 3.17 1.72 0.41
CA ARG A 256 4.00 0.52 0.38
C ARG A 256 3.11 -0.73 0.35
N PRO A 257 2.51 -1.04 -0.82
CA PRO A 257 1.53 -2.11 -0.93
C PRO A 257 2.14 -3.50 -0.86
N LEU A 258 1.29 -4.44 -0.42
CA LEU A 258 1.50 -5.88 -0.46
C LEU A 258 0.67 -6.52 -1.56
N CYS A 259 1.09 -7.71 -1.97
CA CYS A 259 0.30 -8.63 -2.79
C CYS A 259 0.69 -10.08 -2.51
N ASN A 260 -0.13 -11.01 -2.98
CA ASN A 260 0.15 -12.44 -2.94
C ASN A 260 0.29 -13.01 -4.34
N LEU A 261 1.30 -13.86 -4.52
CA LEU A 261 1.60 -14.58 -5.76
C LEU A 261 1.63 -16.09 -5.50
N LYS A 262 1.39 -16.89 -6.53
CA LYS A 262 1.55 -18.35 -6.44
C LYS A 262 3.02 -18.72 -6.23
N SER A 263 3.27 -19.74 -5.43
CA SER A 263 4.62 -20.19 -5.05
C SER A 263 5.41 -20.87 -6.18
N ASP A 264 4.72 -21.34 -7.22
CA ASP A 264 5.30 -22.03 -8.38
C ASP A 264 5.67 -21.10 -9.53
N ILE A 265 5.39 -19.79 -9.44
CA ILE A 265 5.84 -18.80 -10.41
C ILE A 265 7.35 -18.89 -10.57
N LEU A 266 7.81 -18.81 -11.83
CA LEU A 266 9.22 -18.88 -12.17
C LEU A 266 9.86 -17.49 -12.14
N VAL A 267 11.11 -17.48 -11.71
CA VAL A 267 11.98 -16.29 -11.71
C VAL A 267 13.33 -16.63 -12.32
N SER A 268 14.09 -15.62 -12.71
CA SER A 268 15.44 -15.78 -13.24
C SER A 268 16.32 -16.62 -12.31
N ASP A 269 17.27 -17.36 -12.87
CA ASP A 269 18.19 -18.19 -12.09
C ASP A 269 19.14 -17.36 -11.23
N ASN A 270 19.57 -16.23 -11.78
CA ASN A 270 20.45 -15.28 -11.12
C ASN A 270 19.79 -13.91 -10.98
N LYS A 271 20.28 -13.13 -10.04
CA LYS A 271 19.93 -11.71 -9.92
C LYS A 271 20.50 -10.93 -11.11
N ASN A 272 19.79 -9.91 -11.53
CA ASN A 272 20.26 -8.97 -12.54
C ASN A 272 21.34 -8.01 -11.99
N SER A 273 21.85 -7.11 -12.81
CA SER A 273 22.90 -6.14 -12.42
C SER A 273 22.47 -5.16 -11.30
N ARG A 274 21.17 -5.03 -11.04
CA ARG A 274 20.60 -4.22 -9.93
C ARG A 274 20.39 -5.02 -8.65
N GLY A 275 20.75 -6.31 -8.66
CA GLY A 275 20.66 -7.18 -7.47
C GLY A 275 19.29 -7.80 -7.23
N ASN A 276 18.36 -7.76 -8.20
CA ASN A 276 17.00 -8.27 -8.10
C ASN A 276 16.78 -9.47 -9.03
N TYR A 277 15.85 -10.35 -8.67
CA TYR A 277 15.33 -11.37 -9.57
C TYR A 277 14.27 -10.78 -10.50
N GLU A 278 14.07 -11.42 -11.64
CA GLU A 278 13.07 -11.04 -12.65
C GLU A 278 12.05 -12.17 -12.80
N PHE A 279 10.76 -11.83 -12.84
CA PHE A 279 9.71 -12.80 -13.10
C PHE A 279 9.79 -13.32 -14.53
N GLN A 280 9.43 -14.60 -14.72
CA GLN A 280 9.42 -15.28 -16.02
C GLN A 280 8.07 -15.92 -16.26
N TRP A 281 7.23 -15.21 -16.98
CA TRP A 281 5.83 -15.58 -17.19
C TRP A 281 5.60 -16.66 -18.25
N ASN A 282 6.52 -16.80 -19.20
CA ASN A 282 6.41 -17.67 -20.39
C ASN A 282 7.42 -18.82 -20.40
N ALA A 283 7.88 -19.30 -19.25
CA ALA A 283 8.87 -20.37 -19.16
C ALA A 283 8.24 -21.73 -18.83
#